data_ceb605a996d034a8bbd2073809ec4697
#
_entry.id   ceb605a996d034a8bbd2073809ec4697
#
_cell.length_a   1.000
_cell.length_b   1.000
_cell.length_c   1.000
_cell.angle_alpha   90.00
_cell.angle_beta   90.00
_cell.angle_gamma   90.00
#
_symmetry.space_group_name_H-M   'P 1'
#
loop_
_entity.id
_entity.type
_entity.pdbx_description
1 polymer ?
#
loop_
_entity_poly.entity_id
_entity_poly.type
_entity_poly.pdbx_seq_one_letter_code
_entity_poly.pdbx_strand_id
1 'polypeptide(L)'
;MEEAAHRDGAQFGCSQTAVTAGDQQWANSLDVTIEAFSISAHDKTLFKDSPLQIVHGRKYGLVGPNGAGKSTLLKMMASGELKIPPRIDCLYVEQEVVADDTPAVIAVMKADKARWSLMEEERKVNRLLRDDPENDKLNDRLQQVHEELHSSGGDGAEAQARRILFGLGFDDIMQVKATKHFSGGWRMRISLARALFMEPTLLMLDEPTNHLDLNAVIWLDDYLQKWKKTLLVVSHDQDFLNSVCEEILHLDHQRVNQYKGNYDQFKEMEAQKRRQQAKEWEKQQRRLAALKKGGQSKGKAEETVKKSKFREPGGSKKKKNDAVAAGTGEVVKTELVERPREYVVTLHFPEVQSIKMDGVPLLLP
;
A
#
# COMPACT_ATOMS: atom_id res chain seq x y z
N MET A 1 17.62 -5.34 22.83
CA MET A 1 17.51 -5.63 21.37
C MET A 1 16.72 -4.54 20.63
N GLU A 2 16.88 -3.28 21.04
CA GLU A 2 16.25 -2.08 20.43
C GLU A 2 17.20 -1.31 19.47
N GLU A 3 18.45 -1.73 19.36
CA GLU A 3 19.45 -0.98 18.58
C GLU A 3 19.53 -1.33 17.08
N ALA A 4 18.84 -2.37 16.62
CA ALA A 4 18.89 -2.76 15.20
C ALA A 4 17.88 -2.01 14.31
N ALA A 5 16.82 -1.44 14.89
CA ALA A 5 15.78 -0.72 14.14
C ALA A 5 16.18 0.72 13.73
N HIS A 6 17.27 1.25 14.30
CA HIS A 6 17.64 2.67 14.11
C HIS A 6 18.65 2.91 12.98
N ARG A 7 19.16 1.88 12.30
CA ARG A 7 20.16 2.05 11.22
C ARG A 7 19.58 2.27 9.83
N ASP A 8 18.34 1.88 9.57
CA ASP A 8 17.69 2.10 8.25
C ASP A 8 17.06 3.49 8.09
N GLY A 9 16.77 4.21 9.18
CA GLY A 9 16.13 5.54 9.14
C GLY A 9 16.99 6.67 8.56
N ALA A 10 18.31 6.50 8.48
CA ALA A 10 19.22 7.55 7.99
C ALA A 10 19.31 7.65 6.45
N GLN A 11 18.67 6.74 5.70
CA GLN A 11 18.77 6.68 4.24
C GLN A 11 17.62 7.38 3.50
N PHE A 12 16.54 7.73 4.19
CA PHE A 12 15.36 8.33 3.58
C PHE A 12 15.06 9.69 4.19
N GLY A 13 14.78 10.68 3.35
CA GLY A 13 14.27 11.98 3.76
C GLY A 13 12.75 12.04 3.55
N CYS A 14 12.00 12.38 4.58
CA CYS A 14 10.55 12.60 4.49
C CYS A 14 10.23 14.04 4.87
N SER A 15 9.45 14.72 4.06
CA SER A 15 8.87 16.03 4.38
C SER A 15 7.38 16.01 4.10
N GLN A 16 6.61 16.61 4.99
CA GLN A 16 5.15 16.66 4.93
C GLN A 16 4.67 18.07 5.27
N THR A 17 3.58 18.51 4.66
CA THR A 17 2.89 19.76 5.07
C THR A 17 2.62 19.70 6.57
N ALA A 18 2.96 20.81 7.28
CA ALA A 18 2.83 20.88 8.72
C ALA A 18 1.38 20.57 9.15
N VAL A 19 1.20 19.47 9.83
CA VAL A 19 -0.06 19.18 10.53
C VAL A 19 -0.07 20.09 11.75
N THR A 20 -1.10 20.92 11.90
CA THR A 20 -1.23 21.79 13.06
C THR A 20 -1.38 20.90 14.30
N ALA A 21 -0.35 20.85 15.14
CA ALA A 21 -0.21 19.95 16.30
C ALA A 21 -1.25 20.18 17.43
N GLY A 22 -2.31 20.94 17.18
CA GLY A 22 -3.41 21.24 18.11
C GLY A 22 -4.79 20.90 17.55
N ASP A 23 -4.87 20.33 16.36
CA ASP A 23 -6.14 19.96 15.74
C ASP A 23 -6.66 18.63 16.31
N GLN A 24 -7.51 18.72 17.34
CA GLN A 24 -8.18 17.56 17.94
C GLN A 24 -9.00 16.78 16.89
N GLN A 25 -9.48 17.45 15.86
CA GLN A 25 -10.25 16.84 14.80
C GLN A 25 -9.35 15.90 13.96
N TRP A 26 -8.15 16.33 13.60
CA TRP A 26 -7.18 15.48 12.92
C TRP A 26 -6.76 14.28 13.80
N ALA A 27 -6.45 14.51 15.07
CA ALA A 27 -6.00 13.46 15.99
C ALA A 27 -7.06 12.35 16.20
N ASN A 28 -8.34 12.70 16.11
CA ASN A 28 -9.47 11.76 16.24
C ASN A 28 -9.95 11.18 14.92
N SER A 29 -9.39 11.62 13.79
CA SER A 29 -9.77 11.12 12.46
C SER A 29 -9.36 9.65 12.29
N LEU A 30 -10.21 8.90 11.60
CA LEU A 30 -9.89 7.55 11.10
C LEU A 30 -9.46 7.59 9.62
N ASP A 31 -9.53 8.76 8.98
CA ASP A 31 -9.10 8.98 7.60
C ASP A 31 -7.67 9.54 7.59
N VAL A 32 -6.84 9.01 6.70
CA VAL A 32 -5.52 9.58 6.41
C VAL A 32 -5.67 10.61 5.31
N THR A 33 -5.45 11.89 5.62
CA THR A 33 -5.47 12.96 4.63
C THR A 33 -4.18 13.76 4.74
N ILE A 34 -3.35 13.69 3.70
CA ILE A 34 -2.08 14.40 3.59
C ILE A 34 -2.16 15.24 2.32
N GLU A 35 -2.12 16.56 2.45
CA GLU A 35 -2.23 17.48 1.31
C GLU A 35 -1.01 17.41 0.40
N ALA A 36 0.18 17.38 0.98
CA ALA A 36 1.43 17.23 0.24
C ALA A 36 2.49 16.57 1.10
N PHE A 37 3.16 15.57 0.54
CA PHE A 37 4.35 14.95 1.10
C PHE A 37 5.40 14.71 0.02
N SER A 38 6.66 14.70 0.45
CA SER A 38 7.79 14.37 -0.43
C SER A 38 8.68 13.35 0.29
N ILE A 39 9.08 12.32 -0.43
CA ILE A 39 9.99 11.28 0.05
C ILE A 39 11.17 11.19 -0.91
N SER A 40 12.38 11.23 -0.37
CA SER A 40 13.63 11.01 -1.11
C SER A 40 14.40 9.84 -0.52
N ALA A 41 15.00 9.04 -1.38
CA ALA A 41 15.92 7.96 -1.03
C ALA A 41 17.29 8.31 -1.59
N HIS A 42 18.28 8.60 -0.73
CA HIS A 42 19.58 9.12 -1.13
C HIS A 42 19.39 10.33 -2.08
N ASP A 43 19.92 10.26 -3.28
CA ASP A 43 19.83 11.34 -4.29
C ASP A 43 18.59 11.28 -5.19
N LYS A 44 17.71 10.29 -4.99
CA LYS A 44 16.52 10.09 -5.82
C LYS A 44 15.26 10.51 -5.09
N THR A 45 14.56 11.51 -5.64
CA THR A 45 13.21 11.87 -5.18
C THR A 45 12.21 10.83 -5.68
N LEU A 46 11.54 10.13 -4.75
CA LEU A 46 10.51 9.13 -5.04
C LEU A 46 9.13 9.78 -5.15
N PHE A 47 8.82 10.70 -4.23
CA PHE A 47 7.57 11.47 -4.21
C PHE A 47 7.89 12.95 -4.10
N LYS A 48 7.13 13.77 -4.81
CA LYS A 48 7.28 15.22 -4.80
C LYS A 48 5.91 15.90 -4.72
N ASP A 49 5.68 16.61 -3.61
CA ASP A 49 4.44 17.34 -3.35
C ASP A 49 3.19 16.51 -3.69
N SER A 50 3.19 15.25 -3.24
CA SER A 50 2.14 14.29 -3.57
C SER A 50 1.04 14.32 -2.51
N PRO A 51 -0.24 14.37 -2.90
CA PRO A 51 -1.34 14.16 -1.97
C PRO A 51 -1.52 12.66 -1.67
N LEU A 52 -2.04 12.34 -0.48
CA LEU A 52 -2.48 11.01 -0.12
C LEU A 52 -3.79 11.10 0.67
N GLN A 53 -4.81 10.40 0.19
CA GLN A 53 -6.08 10.29 0.88
C GLN A 53 -6.49 8.82 1.00
N ILE A 54 -6.68 8.35 2.24
CA ILE A 54 -7.15 7.00 2.54
C ILE A 54 -8.33 7.14 3.50
N VAL A 55 -9.51 6.76 3.04
CA VAL A 55 -10.77 6.83 3.81
C VAL A 55 -10.97 5.54 4.57
N HIS A 56 -11.41 5.64 5.82
CA HIS A 56 -11.65 4.48 6.67
C HIS A 56 -12.64 3.48 6.07
N GLY A 57 -12.34 2.19 6.24
CA GLY A 57 -13.19 1.10 5.78
C GLY A 57 -13.13 0.80 4.28
N ARG A 58 -12.27 1.50 3.51
CA ARG A 58 -12.07 1.23 2.08
C ARG A 58 -10.82 0.40 1.82
N LYS A 59 -10.81 -0.27 0.67
CA LYS A 59 -9.74 -1.14 0.20
C LYS A 59 -9.03 -0.53 -1.00
N TYR A 60 -7.74 -0.27 -0.83
CA TYR A 60 -6.90 0.42 -1.80
C TYR A 60 -5.86 -0.51 -2.40
N GLY A 61 -5.70 -0.47 -3.72
CA GLY A 61 -4.59 -1.08 -4.43
C GLY A 61 -3.54 -0.04 -4.80
N LEU A 62 -2.30 -0.21 -4.35
CA LEU A 62 -1.19 0.68 -4.69
C LEU A 62 -0.41 0.09 -5.86
N VAL A 63 -0.48 0.72 -7.03
CA VAL A 63 0.14 0.25 -8.26
C VAL A 63 1.13 1.28 -8.82
N GLY A 64 2.15 0.79 -9.50
CA GLY A 64 3.16 1.63 -10.12
C GLY A 64 4.40 0.85 -10.51
N PRO A 65 5.36 1.45 -11.24
CA PRO A 65 6.59 0.79 -11.68
C PRO A 65 7.43 0.27 -10.51
N ASN A 66 8.27 -0.74 -10.77
CA ASN A 66 9.25 -1.20 -9.80
C ASN A 66 10.25 -0.08 -9.51
N GLY A 67 10.65 0.06 -8.24
CA GLY A 67 11.53 1.14 -7.78
C GLY A 67 10.87 2.53 -7.75
N ALA A 68 9.53 2.63 -7.87
CA ALA A 68 8.80 3.88 -7.74
C ALA A 68 8.59 4.32 -6.28
N GLY A 69 8.91 3.45 -5.31
CA GLY A 69 8.78 3.78 -3.89
C GLY A 69 7.53 3.24 -3.21
N LYS A 70 6.84 2.22 -3.78
CA LYS A 70 5.64 1.61 -3.18
C LYS A 70 5.91 1.11 -1.76
N SER A 71 6.84 0.19 -1.60
CA SER A 71 7.23 -0.37 -0.29
C SER A 71 7.81 0.70 0.64
N THR A 72 8.54 1.69 0.09
CA THR A 72 9.06 2.81 0.88
C THR A 72 7.94 3.64 1.49
N LEU A 73 6.87 3.92 0.74
CA LEU A 73 5.70 4.64 1.25
C LEU A 73 5.05 3.87 2.42
N LEU A 74 4.85 2.55 2.26
CA LEU A 74 4.28 1.71 3.32
C LEU A 74 5.17 1.70 4.58
N LYS A 75 6.50 1.60 4.42
CA LYS A 75 7.46 1.66 5.53
C LYS A 75 7.41 3.00 6.27
N MET A 76 7.39 4.13 5.55
CA MET A 76 7.31 5.47 6.12
C MET A 76 6.01 5.70 6.90
N MET A 77 4.90 5.12 6.42
CA MET A 77 3.62 5.14 7.17
C MET A 77 3.71 4.29 8.43
N ALA A 78 4.28 3.08 8.35
CA ALA A 78 4.39 2.16 9.47
C ALA A 78 5.39 2.62 10.54
N SER A 79 6.50 3.27 10.14
CA SER A 79 7.51 3.83 11.08
C SER A 79 7.06 5.13 11.74
N GLY A 80 5.98 5.77 11.24
CA GLY A 80 5.51 7.07 11.74
C GLY A 80 6.33 8.27 11.23
N GLU A 81 7.29 8.06 10.31
CA GLU A 81 8.01 9.15 9.65
C GLU A 81 7.07 10.00 8.79
N LEU A 82 6.12 9.35 8.11
CA LEU A 82 4.96 10.01 7.53
C LEU A 82 3.86 10.08 8.60
N LYS A 83 3.56 11.29 9.07
CA LYS A 83 2.61 11.51 10.16
C LYS A 83 1.19 11.20 9.70
N ILE A 84 0.59 10.23 10.33
CA ILE A 84 -0.82 9.83 10.20
C ILE A 84 -1.53 10.07 11.53
N PRO A 85 -2.88 10.18 11.55
CA PRO A 85 -3.61 10.36 12.80
C PRO A 85 -3.27 9.28 13.84
N PRO A 86 -2.97 9.64 15.10
CA PRO A 86 -2.51 8.69 16.11
C PRO A 86 -3.55 7.65 16.53
N ARG A 87 -4.83 7.88 16.20
CA ARG A 87 -5.91 6.93 16.43
C ARG A 87 -5.89 5.75 15.46
N ILE A 88 -5.16 5.86 14.35
CA ILE A 88 -5.07 4.82 13.33
C ILE A 88 -3.95 3.87 13.74
N ASP A 89 -4.33 2.64 14.11
CA ASP A 89 -3.40 1.54 14.31
C ASP A 89 -3.02 0.97 12.94
N CYS A 90 -1.73 1.13 12.57
CA CYS A 90 -1.17 0.69 11.29
C CYS A 90 -0.33 -0.56 11.47
N LEU A 91 -0.60 -1.57 10.66
CA LEU A 91 0.22 -2.76 10.62
C LEU A 91 0.73 -3.02 9.20
N TYR A 92 2.04 -3.07 9.04
CA TYR A 92 2.72 -3.38 7.79
C TYR A 92 3.35 -4.78 7.85
N VAL A 93 3.05 -5.59 6.85
CA VAL A 93 3.56 -6.97 6.73
C VAL A 93 4.64 -7.00 5.67
N GLU A 94 5.89 -7.10 6.12
CA GLU A 94 7.07 -7.19 5.25
C GLU A 94 8.00 -8.34 5.65
N GLN A 95 8.14 -8.59 6.96
CA GLN A 95 9.18 -9.46 7.49
C GLN A 95 8.64 -10.79 7.98
N GLU A 96 9.48 -11.81 7.85
CA GLU A 96 9.23 -13.13 8.41
C GLU A 96 9.17 -13.09 9.94
N VAL A 97 8.35 -13.98 10.52
CA VAL A 97 8.38 -14.22 11.97
C VAL A 97 9.73 -14.78 12.39
N VAL A 98 10.20 -14.36 13.57
CA VAL A 98 11.43 -14.90 14.17
C VAL A 98 11.32 -16.41 14.33
N ALA A 99 12.37 -17.12 13.94
CA ALA A 99 12.47 -18.57 14.08
C ALA A 99 12.80 -18.93 15.54
N ASP A 100 11.82 -19.41 16.28
CA ASP A 100 11.95 -19.82 17.68
C ASP A 100 11.22 -21.15 17.96
N ASP A 101 11.15 -21.55 19.23
CA ASP A 101 10.48 -22.75 19.67
C ASP A 101 8.95 -22.59 19.83
N THR A 102 8.41 -21.39 19.50
CA THR A 102 6.98 -21.12 19.64
C THR A 102 6.18 -21.83 18.54
N PRO A 103 5.11 -22.59 18.86
CA PRO A 103 4.19 -23.13 17.87
C PRO A 103 3.55 -22.04 17.00
N ALA A 104 3.26 -22.36 15.74
CA ALA A 104 2.72 -21.38 14.78
C ALA A 104 1.42 -20.73 15.31
N VAL A 105 0.48 -21.50 15.86
CA VAL A 105 -0.76 -20.96 16.42
C VAL A 105 -0.50 -20.00 17.58
N ILE A 106 0.43 -20.32 18.46
CA ILE A 106 0.81 -19.46 19.59
C ILE A 106 1.51 -18.19 19.09
N ALA A 107 2.35 -18.30 18.05
CA ALA A 107 2.99 -17.15 17.44
C ALA A 107 1.97 -16.17 16.85
N VAL A 108 0.87 -16.66 16.27
CA VAL A 108 -0.24 -15.83 15.81
C VAL A 108 -0.96 -15.16 16.99
N MET A 109 -1.34 -15.93 18.02
CA MET A 109 -2.06 -15.39 19.19
C MET A 109 -1.25 -14.36 19.97
N LYS A 110 0.06 -14.54 20.11
CA LYS A 110 0.99 -13.59 20.75
C LYS A 110 1.12 -12.25 20.01
N ALA A 111 0.61 -12.13 18.78
CA ALA A 111 0.57 -10.86 18.07
C ALA A 111 -0.26 -9.81 18.83
N ASP A 112 -1.41 -10.22 19.38
CA ASP A 112 -2.22 -9.40 20.27
C ASP A 112 -1.69 -9.51 21.71
N LYS A 113 -0.76 -8.64 22.07
CA LYS A 113 -0.09 -8.64 23.37
C LYS A 113 -1.07 -8.44 24.52
N ALA A 114 -2.08 -7.59 24.35
CA ALA A 114 -3.06 -7.31 25.40
C ALA A 114 -3.89 -8.56 25.69
N ARG A 115 -4.49 -9.16 24.66
CA ARG A 115 -5.28 -10.38 24.78
C ARG A 115 -4.44 -11.56 25.27
N TRP A 116 -3.20 -11.67 24.77
CA TRP A 116 -2.28 -12.72 25.21
C TRP A 116 -1.93 -12.60 26.69
N SER A 117 -1.67 -11.40 27.20
CA SER A 117 -1.38 -11.19 28.64
C SER A 117 -2.55 -11.59 29.54
N LEU A 118 -3.79 -11.29 29.13
CA LEU A 118 -4.99 -11.73 29.84
C LEU A 118 -5.14 -13.26 29.86
N MET A 119 -4.87 -13.92 28.73
CA MET A 119 -4.90 -15.40 28.66
C MET A 119 -3.80 -16.04 29.51
N GLU A 120 -2.61 -15.44 29.59
CA GLU A 120 -1.55 -15.91 30.48
C GLU A 120 -1.91 -15.70 31.97
N GLU A 121 -2.53 -14.55 32.28
CA GLU A 121 -3.01 -14.27 33.63
C GLU A 121 -4.11 -15.24 34.02
N GLU A 122 -5.08 -15.51 33.15
CA GLU A 122 -6.10 -16.54 33.37
C GLU A 122 -5.49 -17.91 33.70
N ARG A 123 -4.53 -18.35 32.89
CA ARG A 123 -3.81 -19.62 33.13
C ARG A 123 -3.05 -19.64 34.45
N LYS A 124 -2.49 -18.50 34.86
CA LYS A 124 -1.78 -18.34 36.13
C LYS A 124 -2.73 -18.41 37.31
N VAL A 125 -3.83 -17.64 37.26
CA VAL A 125 -4.86 -17.65 38.33
C VAL A 125 -5.49 -19.01 38.47
N ASN A 126 -5.82 -19.67 37.36
CA ASN A 126 -6.36 -21.04 37.37
C ASN A 126 -5.39 -22.07 37.99
N ARG A 127 -4.07 -21.90 37.83
CA ARG A 127 -3.06 -22.73 38.49
C ARG A 127 -3.05 -22.49 39.99
N LEU A 128 -3.08 -21.24 40.44
CA LEU A 128 -3.11 -20.90 41.87
C LEU A 128 -4.39 -21.35 42.55
N LEU A 129 -5.54 -21.30 41.89
CA LEU A 129 -6.82 -21.80 42.38
C LEU A 129 -6.86 -23.33 42.52
N ARG A 130 -6.00 -24.09 41.82
CA ARG A 130 -5.87 -25.54 42.05
C ARG A 130 -5.25 -25.86 43.41
N ASP A 131 -4.33 -24.96 43.86
CA ASP A 131 -3.65 -25.11 45.14
C ASP A 131 -4.48 -24.53 46.30
N ASP A 132 -5.29 -23.46 46.04
CA ASP A 132 -6.15 -22.78 47.01
C ASP A 132 -7.54 -22.44 46.40
N PRO A 133 -8.47 -23.39 46.31
CA PRO A 133 -9.76 -23.18 45.63
C PRO A 133 -10.71 -22.20 46.30
N GLU A 134 -10.56 -21.98 47.63
CA GLU A 134 -11.43 -21.11 48.43
C GLU A 134 -10.92 -19.65 48.51
N ASN A 135 -9.93 -19.28 47.71
CA ASN A 135 -9.37 -17.96 47.74
C ASN A 135 -10.26 -16.95 46.98
N ASP A 136 -11.07 -16.21 47.75
CA ASP A 136 -12.01 -15.22 47.18
C ASP A 136 -11.34 -14.20 46.26
N LYS A 137 -10.13 -13.72 46.61
CA LYS A 137 -9.41 -12.73 45.78
C LYS A 137 -9.00 -13.28 44.43
N LEU A 138 -8.63 -14.56 44.36
CA LEU A 138 -8.28 -15.20 43.08
C LEU A 138 -9.53 -15.48 42.26
N ASN A 139 -10.65 -15.85 42.90
CA ASN A 139 -11.92 -16.02 42.22
C ASN A 139 -12.43 -14.69 41.63
N ASP A 140 -12.41 -13.62 42.43
CA ASP A 140 -12.78 -12.28 41.93
C ASP A 140 -11.90 -11.83 40.76
N ARG A 141 -10.58 -12.07 40.85
CA ARG A 141 -9.66 -11.72 39.76
C ARG A 141 -9.92 -12.58 38.51
N LEU A 142 -10.20 -13.85 38.66
CA LEU A 142 -10.56 -14.75 37.54
C LEU A 142 -11.80 -14.24 36.81
N GLN A 143 -12.83 -13.84 37.57
CA GLN A 143 -14.04 -13.27 37.00
C GLN A 143 -13.74 -12.00 36.19
N GLN A 144 -12.95 -11.07 36.73
CA GLN A 144 -12.54 -9.85 36.03
C GLN A 144 -11.82 -10.18 34.72
N VAL A 145 -10.84 -11.12 34.78
CA VAL A 145 -10.07 -11.52 33.59
C VAL A 145 -10.98 -12.14 32.53
N HIS A 146 -11.98 -12.94 32.93
CA HIS A 146 -12.97 -13.50 32.01
C HIS A 146 -13.84 -12.42 31.39
N GLU A 147 -14.27 -11.40 32.13
CA GLU A 147 -15.04 -10.28 31.62
C GLU A 147 -14.19 -9.47 30.61
N GLU A 148 -12.92 -9.21 30.95
CA GLU A 148 -11.97 -8.52 30.04
C GLU A 148 -11.69 -9.34 28.77
N LEU A 149 -11.50 -10.65 28.86
CA LEU A 149 -11.32 -11.56 27.72
C LEU A 149 -12.58 -11.62 26.85
N HIS A 150 -13.76 -11.73 27.46
CA HIS A 150 -15.01 -11.76 26.74
C HIS A 150 -15.25 -10.44 25.97
N SER A 151 -15.00 -9.29 26.61
CA SER A 151 -15.13 -7.97 25.99
C SER A 151 -14.14 -7.77 24.84
N SER A 152 -12.95 -8.36 24.91
CA SER A 152 -11.92 -8.32 23.86
C SER A 152 -12.09 -9.42 22.79
N GLY A 153 -13.12 -10.27 22.86
CA GLY A 153 -13.33 -11.38 21.94
C GLY A 153 -12.34 -12.54 22.12
N GLY A 154 -11.79 -12.70 23.33
CA GLY A 154 -10.78 -13.72 23.66
C GLY A 154 -11.27 -15.17 23.59
N ASP A 155 -12.55 -15.42 23.86
CA ASP A 155 -13.15 -16.76 23.93
C ASP A 155 -13.00 -17.58 22.64
N GLY A 156 -12.90 -16.89 21.48
CA GLY A 156 -12.73 -17.52 20.17
C GLY A 156 -11.35 -17.33 19.55
N ALA A 157 -10.40 -16.72 20.26
CA ALA A 157 -9.12 -16.29 19.70
C ALA A 157 -8.30 -17.44 19.11
N GLU A 158 -8.22 -18.59 19.80
CA GLU A 158 -7.50 -19.76 19.28
C GLU A 158 -8.20 -20.34 18.04
N ALA A 159 -9.54 -20.44 18.05
CA ALA A 159 -10.29 -20.90 16.90
C ALA A 159 -10.14 -19.97 15.68
N GLN A 160 -10.09 -18.65 15.91
CA GLN A 160 -9.82 -17.65 14.87
C GLN A 160 -8.41 -17.81 14.31
N ALA A 161 -7.38 -17.93 15.18
CA ALA A 161 -6.00 -18.12 14.77
C ALA A 161 -5.83 -19.40 13.94
N ARG A 162 -6.43 -20.52 14.38
CA ARG A 162 -6.41 -21.79 13.66
C ARG A 162 -7.11 -21.71 12.31
N ARG A 163 -8.25 -21.03 12.22
CA ARG A 163 -8.97 -20.81 10.96
C ARG A 163 -8.16 -20.00 9.96
N ILE A 164 -7.48 -18.96 10.41
CA ILE A 164 -6.61 -18.14 9.54
C ILE A 164 -5.42 -18.98 9.06
N LEU A 165 -4.76 -19.71 9.95
CA LEU A 165 -3.66 -20.58 9.59
C LEU A 165 -4.08 -21.67 8.60
N PHE A 166 -5.23 -22.33 8.84
CA PHE A 166 -5.77 -23.34 7.94
C PHE A 166 -6.00 -22.76 6.54
N GLY A 167 -6.60 -21.57 6.45
CA GLY A 167 -6.80 -20.87 5.18
C GLY A 167 -5.50 -20.54 4.44
N LEU A 168 -4.40 -20.29 5.16
CA LEU A 168 -3.07 -20.07 4.60
C LEU A 168 -2.29 -21.36 4.33
N GLY A 169 -2.94 -22.54 4.43
CA GLY A 169 -2.39 -23.84 4.07
C GLY A 169 -1.72 -24.62 5.20
N PHE A 170 -1.88 -24.20 6.47
CA PHE A 170 -1.35 -24.96 7.62
C PHE A 170 -2.36 -26.03 8.07
N ASP A 171 -1.97 -27.29 7.97
CA ASP A 171 -2.71 -28.39 8.59
C ASP A 171 -2.58 -28.38 10.12
N ASP A 172 -3.34 -29.22 10.80
CA ASP A 172 -3.36 -29.27 12.27
C ASP A 172 -2.00 -29.62 12.88
N ILE A 173 -1.19 -30.42 12.20
CA ILE A 173 0.16 -30.80 12.63
C ILE A 173 1.10 -29.59 12.49
N MET A 174 1.01 -28.88 11.38
CA MET A 174 1.79 -27.67 11.14
C MET A 174 1.45 -26.55 12.14
N GLN A 175 0.20 -26.38 12.52
CA GLN A 175 -0.21 -25.34 13.46
C GLN A 175 0.43 -25.46 14.85
N VAL A 176 0.75 -26.67 15.28
CA VAL A 176 1.41 -26.93 16.59
C VAL A 176 2.94 -27.05 16.48
N LYS A 177 3.48 -27.03 15.26
CA LYS A 177 4.91 -27.11 14.99
C LYS A 177 5.60 -25.78 15.29
N ALA A 178 6.82 -25.82 15.86
CA ALA A 178 7.62 -24.65 16.20
C ALA A 178 8.04 -23.86 14.97
N THR A 179 8.04 -22.50 15.05
CA THR A 179 8.31 -21.60 13.93
C THR A 179 9.70 -21.82 13.32
N LYS A 180 10.69 -22.24 14.09
CA LYS A 180 12.05 -22.56 13.61
C LYS A 180 12.11 -23.70 12.58
N HIS A 181 11.10 -24.55 12.54
CA HIS A 181 11.07 -25.69 11.61
C HIS A 181 10.39 -25.36 10.27
N PHE A 182 10.05 -24.10 10.05
CA PHE A 182 9.45 -23.63 8.81
C PHE A 182 10.49 -22.90 7.93
N SER A 183 10.35 -23.04 6.61
CA SER A 183 11.10 -22.21 5.67
C SER A 183 10.65 -20.75 5.72
N GLY A 184 11.45 -19.83 5.12
CA GLY A 184 11.13 -18.42 5.03
C GLY A 184 9.72 -18.13 4.54
N GLY A 185 9.32 -18.74 3.43
CA GLY A 185 7.97 -18.56 2.88
C GLY A 185 6.85 -18.97 3.84
N TRP A 186 7.02 -20.05 4.59
CA TRP A 186 6.06 -20.45 5.62
C TRP A 186 6.06 -19.48 6.81
N ARG A 187 7.22 -18.96 7.23
CA ARG A 187 7.29 -17.93 8.26
C ARG A 187 6.65 -16.63 7.82
N MET A 188 6.74 -16.28 6.52
CA MET A 188 6.01 -15.14 5.96
C MET A 188 4.49 -15.34 6.02
N ARG A 189 3.99 -16.56 5.74
CA ARG A 189 2.56 -16.88 5.93
C ARG A 189 2.12 -16.75 7.39
N ILE A 190 2.96 -17.11 8.36
CA ILE A 190 2.66 -16.89 9.80
C ILE A 190 2.63 -15.38 10.09
N SER A 191 3.51 -14.58 9.51
CA SER A 191 3.50 -13.13 9.66
C SER A 191 2.21 -12.52 9.11
N LEU A 192 1.75 -12.99 7.95
CA LEU A 192 0.46 -12.62 7.38
C LEU A 192 -0.69 -13.03 8.29
N ALA A 193 -0.67 -14.27 8.82
CA ALA A 193 -1.69 -14.74 9.77
C ALA A 193 -1.77 -13.86 11.01
N ARG A 194 -0.63 -13.42 11.56
CA ARG A 194 -0.57 -12.48 12.70
C ARG A 194 -1.26 -11.16 12.38
N ALA A 195 -1.00 -10.61 11.20
CA ALA A 195 -1.60 -9.34 10.78
C ALA A 195 -3.12 -9.44 10.59
N LEU A 196 -3.58 -10.55 9.99
CA LEU A 196 -5.02 -10.80 9.82
C LEU A 196 -5.72 -11.04 11.17
N PHE A 197 -5.03 -11.67 12.13
CA PHE A 197 -5.54 -11.93 13.48
C PHE A 197 -5.67 -10.65 14.32
N MET A 198 -4.72 -9.71 14.16
CA MET A 198 -4.72 -8.43 14.89
C MET A 198 -5.85 -7.50 14.46
N GLU A 199 -6.32 -7.63 13.23
CA GLU A 199 -7.34 -6.75 12.65
C GLU A 199 -7.07 -5.25 12.90
N PRO A 200 -5.94 -4.68 12.45
CA PRO A 200 -5.60 -3.28 12.66
C PRO A 200 -6.58 -2.34 11.95
N THR A 201 -6.60 -1.07 12.33
CA THR A 201 -7.42 -0.05 11.65
C THR A 201 -7.00 0.15 10.20
N LEU A 202 -5.69 0.11 9.93
CA LEU A 202 -5.10 0.14 8.58
C LEU A 202 -4.14 -1.05 8.43
N LEU A 203 -4.53 -2.01 7.61
CA LEU A 203 -3.69 -3.14 7.22
C LEU A 203 -2.96 -2.81 5.93
N MET A 204 -1.64 -2.93 5.94
CA MET A 204 -0.78 -2.70 4.78
C MET A 204 -0.06 -3.98 4.39
N LEU A 205 -0.31 -4.47 3.17
CA LEU A 205 0.24 -5.71 2.63
C LEU A 205 1.12 -5.40 1.41
N ASP A 206 2.35 -5.90 1.43
CA ASP A 206 3.28 -5.79 0.30
C ASP A 206 3.48 -7.17 -0.33
N GLU A 207 2.99 -7.34 -1.55
CA GLU A 207 3.03 -8.57 -2.34
C GLU A 207 2.58 -9.83 -1.56
N PRO A 208 1.38 -9.82 -0.95
CA PRO A 208 0.96 -10.91 -0.05
C PRO A 208 0.79 -12.26 -0.75
N THR A 209 0.64 -12.28 -2.06
CA THR A 209 0.43 -13.50 -2.87
C THR A 209 1.72 -14.24 -3.23
N ASN A 210 2.90 -13.59 -3.12
CA ASN A 210 4.17 -14.16 -3.62
C ASN A 210 4.60 -15.49 -3.01
N HIS A 211 4.19 -15.79 -1.76
CA HIS A 211 4.60 -16.99 -1.03
C HIS A 211 3.43 -17.95 -0.79
N LEU A 212 2.30 -17.73 -1.45
CA LEU A 212 1.09 -18.53 -1.31
C LEU A 212 0.93 -19.49 -2.49
N ASP A 213 0.40 -20.67 -2.21
CA ASP A 213 -0.13 -21.55 -3.22
C ASP A 213 -1.54 -21.09 -3.63
N LEU A 214 -2.04 -21.60 -4.74
CA LEU A 214 -3.30 -21.17 -5.34
C LEU A 214 -4.49 -21.22 -4.35
N ASN A 215 -4.59 -22.28 -3.55
CA ASN A 215 -5.68 -22.42 -2.58
C ASN A 215 -5.61 -21.33 -1.49
N ALA A 216 -4.40 -21.03 -0.99
CA ALA A 216 -4.20 -19.97 -0.01
C ALA A 216 -4.45 -18.57 -0.61
N VAL A 217 -4.12 -18.34 -1.90
CA VAL A 217 -4.45 -17.09 -2.60
C VAL A 217 -5.97 -16.91 -2.69
N ILE A 218 -6.70 -17.94 -3.14
CA ILE A 218 -8.18 -17.89 -3.25
C ILE A 218 -8.80 -17.62 -1.88
N TRP A 219 -8.32 -18.31 -0.84
CA TRP A 219 -8.81 -18.10 0.51
C TRP A 219 -8.52 -16.67 1.01
N LEU A 220 -7.32 -16.15 0.76
CA LEU A 220 -6.93 -14.79 1.15
C LEU A 220 -7.79 -13.75 0.44
N ASP A 221 -8.06 -13.95 -0.85
CA ASP A 221 -8.94 -13.11 -1.66
C ASP A 221 -10.34 -13.04 -1.04
N ASP A 222 -10.97 -14.20 -0.78
CA ASP A 222 -12.27 -14.30 -0.12
C ASP A 222 -12.28 -13.65 1.28
N TYR A 223 -11.19 -13.79 2.03
CA TYR A 223 -11.06 -13.22 3.37
C TYR A 223 -10.99 -11.69 3.31
N LEU A 224 -10.16 -11.15 2.43
CA LEU A 224 -9.98 -9.71 2.27
C LEU A 224 -11.17 -9.01 1.61
N GLN A 225 -11.93 -9.70 0.76
CA GLN A 225 -13.22 -9.16 0.27
C GLN A 225 -14.21 -8.88 1.42
N LYS A 226 -14.18 -9.68 2.48
CA LYS A 226 -15.03 -9.52 3.68
C LYS A 226 -14.42 -8.59 4.72
N TRP A 227 -13.21 -8.09 4.48
CA TRP A 227 -12.51 -7.20 5.40
C TRP A 227 -13.26 -5.87 5.55
N LYS A 228 -13.57 -5.48 6.79
CA LYS A 228 -14.40 -4.30 7.09
C LYS A 228 -13.58 -3.03 7.41
N LYS A 229 -12.30 -3.21 7.72
CA LYS A 229 -11.40 -2.10 8.06
C LYS A 229 -10.63 -1.64 6.83
N THR A 230 -9.80 -0.62 6.98
CA THR A 230 -9.02 -0.08 5.86
C THR A 230 -7.92 -1.04 5.44
N LEU A 231 -7.77 -1.24 4.14
CA LEU A 231 -6.76 -2.09 3.54
C LEU A 231 -5.98 -1.32 2.47
N LEU A 232 -4.67 -1.44 2.50
CA LEU A 232 -3.78 -0.94 1.45
C LEU A 232 -2.89 -2.08 0.97
N VAL A 233 -3.08 -2.52 -0.28
CA VAL A 233 -2.35 -3.65 -0.86
C VAL A 233 -1.47 -3.19 -1.99
N VAL A 234 -0.21 -3.61 -1.98
CA VAL A 234 0.67 -3.61 -3.16
C VAL A 234 0.65 -5.02 -3.73
N SER A 235 0.30 -5.19 -4.99
CA SER A 235 0.41 -6.47 -5.69
C SER A 235 0.66 -6.28 -7.18
N HIS A 236 1.32 -7.27 -7.78
CA HIS A 236 1.45 -7.41 -9.23
C HIS A 236 0.37 -8.30 -9.84
N ASP A 237 -0.41 -8.99 -9.01
CA ASP A 237 -1.54 -9.82 -9.41
C ASP A 237 -2.76 -8.94 -9.71
N GLN A 238 -3.13 -8.87 -10.98
CA GLN A 238 -4.22 -8.02 -11.47
C GLN A 238 -5.59 -8.53 -11.04
N ASP A 239 -5.79 -9.85 -11.04
CA ASP A 239 -7.06 -10.47 -10.67
C ASP A 239 -7.32 -10.28 -9.17
N PHE A 240 -6.29 -10.45 -8.35
CA PHE A 240 -6.35 -10.19 -6.92
C PHE A 240 -6.67 -8.71 -6.61
N LEU A 241 -6.02 -7.76 -7.28
CA LEU A 241 -6.34 -6.34 -7.11
C LEU A 241 -7.76 -5.99 -7.57
N ASN A 242 -8.24 -6.67 -8.62
CA ASN A 242 -9.56 -6.42 -9.18
C ASN A 242 -10.69 -6.92 -8.29
N SER A 243 -10.48 -8.05 -7.60
CA SER A 243 -11.44 -8.68 -6.70
C SER A 243 -11.51 -8.00 -5.33
N VAL A 244 -10.36 -7.57 -4.79
CA VAL A 244 -10.26 -7.04 -3.42
C VAL A 244 -10.42 -5.53 -3.35
N CYS A 245 -9.81 -4.76 -4.31
CA CYS A 245 -9.69 -3.32 -4.18
C CYS A 245 -10.89 -2.56 -4.75
N GLU A 246 -11.31 -1.52 -4.04
CA GLU A 246 -12.39 -0.60 -4.40
C GLU A 246 -11.85 0.68 -5.07
N GLU A 247 -10.62 1.05 -4.77
CA GLU A 247 -9.95 2.23 -5.31
C GLU A 247 -8.47 1.90 -5.60
N ILE A 248 -7.91 2.55 -6.62
CA ILE A 248 -6.51 2.37 -7.02
C ILE A 248 -5.73 3.66 -6.80
N LEU A 249 -4.62 3.53 -6.09
CA LEU A 249 -3.60 4.56 -5.92
C LEU A 249 -2.47 4.29 -6.93
N HIS A 250 -2.43 5.07 -8.00
CA HIS A 250 -1.44 4.90 -9.05
C HIS A 250 -0.27 5.85 -8.86
N LEU A 251 0.93 5.29 -8.73
CA LEU A 251 2.19 6.02 -8.67
C LEU A 251 2.67 6.36 -10.07
N ASP A 252 2.54 7.62 -10.44
CA ASP A 252 3.02 8.14 -11.72
C ASP A 252 3.65 9.53 -11.54
N HIS A 253 4.77 9.79 -12.23
CA HIS A 253 5.50 11.07 -12.16
C HIS A 253 5.79 11.56 -10.73
N GLN A 254 6.23 10.68 -9.85
CA GLN A 254 6.54 10.97 -8.43
C GLN A 254 5.32 11.46 -7.62
N ARG A 255 4.10 11.16 -8.08
CA ARG A 255 2.85 11.52 -7.43
C ARG A 255 1.90 10.32 -7.32
N VAL A 256 1.08 10.35 -6.30
CA VAL A 256 -0.02 9.41 -6.12
C VAL A 256 -1.26 9.99 -6.79
N ASN A 257 -1.79 9.27 -7.77
CA ASN A 257 -3.05 9.61 -8.42
C ASN A 257 -4.11 8.58 -7.97
N GLN A 258 -5.21 9.05 -7.44
CA GLN A 258 -6.29 8.21 -6.96
C GLN A 258 -7.35 8.02 -8.05
N TYR A 259 -7.74 6.76 -8.26
CA TYR A 259 -8.78 6.37 -9.19
C TYR A 259 -9.85 5.58 -8.43
N LYS A 260 -11.09 5.98 -8.58
CA LYS A 260 -12.25 5.26 -8.03
C LYS A 260 -12.57 4.06 -8.91
N GLY A 261 -12.89 2.96 -8.26
CA GLY A 261 -13.21 1.71 -8.93
C GLY A 261 -12.10 0.68 -8.83
N ASN A 262 -12.34 -0.51 -9.38
CA ASN A 262 -11.43 -1.64 -9.38
C ASN A 262 -10.28 -1.47 -10.39
N TYR A 263 -9.40 -2.46 -10.46
CA TYR A 263 -8.21 -2.39 -11.31
C TYR A 263 -8.54 -2.29 -12.80
N ASP A 264 -9.59 -2.96 -13.28
CA ASP A 264 -10.00 -2.88 -14.70
C ASP A 264 -10.52 -1.50 -15.08
N GLN A 265 -11.34 -0.90 -14.22
CA GLN A 265 -11.83 0.48 -14.41
C GLN A 265 -10.67 1.49 -14.40
N PHE A 266 -9.70 1.30 -13.52
CA PHE A 266 -8.47 2.09 -13.53
C PHE A 266 -7.74 1.98 -14.87
N LYS A 267 -7.53 0.76 -15.41
CA LYS A 267 -6.88 0.54 -16.70
C LYS A 267 -7.60 1.25 -17.85
N GLU A 268 -8.92 1.19 -17.86
CA GLU A 268 -9.73 1.89 -18.85
C GLU A 268 -9.57 3.42 -18.77
N MET A 269 -9.66 3.96 -17.54
CA MET A 269 -9.48 5.40 -17.31
C MET A 269 -8.07 5.87 -17.70
N GLU A 270 -7.06 5.10 -17.36
CA GLU A 270 -5.67 5.40 -17.74
C GLU A 270 -5.48 5.34 -19.26
N ALA A 271 -6.03 4.32 -19.92
CA ALA A 271 -5.96 4.21 -21.38
C ALA A 271 -6.68 5.38 -22.07
N GLN A 272 -7.83 5.82 -21.56
CA GLN A 272 -8.51 7.00 -22.07
C GLN A 272 -7.69 8.28 -21.87
N LYS A 273 -7.11 8.48 -20.67
CA LYS A 273 -6.25 9.62 -20.35
C LYS A 273 -5.04 9.67 -21.28
N ARG A 274 -4.36 8.54 -21.51
CA ARG A 274 -3.24 8.43 -22.46
C ARG A 274 -3.65 8.75 -23.90
N ARG A 275 -4.80 8.23 -24.36
CA ARG A 275 -5.34 8.54 -25.71
C ARG A 275 -5.67 10.03 -25.86
N GLN A 276 -6.25 10.66 -24.85
CA GLN A 276 -6.52 12.09 -24.85
C GLN A 276 -5.23 12.90 -24.88
N GLN A 277 -4.27 12.56 -24.02
CA GLN A 277 -2.95 13.21 -23.99
C GLN A 277 -2.22 13.10 -25.35
N ALA A 278 -2.27 11.93 -25.99
CA ALA A 278 -1.69 11.72 -27.31
C ALA A 278 -2.33 12.63 -28.38
N LYS A 279 -3.67 12.69 -28.41
CA LYS A 279 -4.41 13.57 -29.33
C LYS A 279 -4.11 15.06 -29.08
N GLU A 280 -4.03 15.47 -27.82
CA GLU A 280 -3.70 16.84 -27.45
C GLU A 280 -2.26 17.18 -27.83
N TRP A 281 -1.32 16.26 -27.61
CA TRP A 281 0.06 16.43 -28.01
C TRP A 281 0.23 16.55 -29.52
N GLU A 282 -0.42 15.66 -30.30
CA GLU A 282 -0.42 15.77 -31.77
C GLU A 282 -0.99 17.11 -32.26
N LYS A 283 -2.14 17.53 -31.69
CA LYS A 283 -2.77 18.81 -32.01
C LYS A 283 -1.84 19.98 -31.71
N GLN A 284 -1.13 19.91 -30.58
CA GLN A 284 -0.14 20.87 -30.17
C GLN A 284 1.06 20.92 -31.16
N GLN A 285 1.58 19.73 -31.53
CA GLN A 285 2.70 19.66 -32.51
C GLN A 285 2.32 20.19 -33.89
N ARG A 286 1.14 19.83 -34.39
CA ARG A 286 0.63 20.41 -35.67
C ARG A 286 0.54 21.93 -35.63
N ARG A 287 0.09 22.49 -34.49
CA ARG A 287 -0.02 23.92 -34.29
C ARG A 287 1.34 24.60 -34.20
N LEU A 288 2.29 24.03 -33.47
CA LEU A 288 3.67 24.49 -33.41
C LEU A 288 4.36 24.45 -34.79
N ALA A 289 4.13 23.39 -35.56
CA ALA A 289 4.67 23.28 -36.93
C ALA A 289 4.08 24.34 -37.87
N ALA A 290 2.79 24.62 -37.77
CA ALA A 290 2.14 25.68 -38.56
C ALA A 290 2.69 27.08 -38.23
N LEU A 291 2.89 27.40 -36.96
CA LEU A 291 3.48 28.66 -36.50
C LEU A 291 4.94 28.83 -36.97
N LYS A 292 5.74 27.75 -36.92
CA LYS A 292 7.11 27.73 -37.44
C LYS A 292 7.16 27.94 -38.94
N LYS A 293 6.26 27.33 -39.72
CA LYS A 293 6.14 27.58 -41.17
C LYS A 293 5.73 29.00 -41.46
N GLY A 294 4.99 29.67 -40.57
CA GLY A 294 4.64 31.09 -40.67
C GLY A 294 5.75 32.06 -40.23
N GLY A 295 7.01 31.60 -40.06
CA GLY A 295 8.17 32.44 -39.76
C GLY A 295 8.37 32.79 -38.29
N GLN A 296 7.64 32.19 -37.35
CA GLN A 296 7.85 32.40 -35.92
C GLN A 296 9.03 31.58 -35.37
N SER A 297 9.87 32.21 -34.52
CA SER A 297 10.91 31.47 -33.79
C SER A 297 10.29 30.44 -32.83
N LYS A 298 11.05 29.38 -32.51
CA LYS A 298 10.58 28.28 -31.63
C LYS A 298 9.98 28.78 -30.30
N GLY A 299 10.65 29.72 -29.63
CA GLY A 299 10.20 30.28 -28.34
C GLY A 299 8.90 31.07 -28.45
N LYS A 300 8.74 31.91 -29.50
CA LYS A 300 7.50 32.67 -29.75
C LYS A 300 6.34 31.76 -30.12
N ALA A 301 6.58 30.69 -30.89
CA ALA A 301 5.57 29.71 -31.23
C ALA A 301 5.08 28.96 -29.99
N GLU A 302 5.97 28.52 -29.10
CA GLU A 302 5.64 27.87 -27.83
C GLU A 302 4.84 28.81 -26.92
N GLU A 303 5.23 30.06 -26.78
CA GLU A 303 4.52 31.08 -26.02
C GLU A 303 3.10 31.35 -26.57
N THR A 304 2.96 31.41 -27.90
CA THR A 304 1.67 31.59 -28.56
C THR A 304 0.75 30.42 -28.32
N VAL A 305 1.26 29.18 -28.33
CA VAL A 305 0.48 27.98 -28.03
C VAL A 305 0.07 27.96 -26.56
N LYS A 306 0.95 28.32 -25.62
CA LYS A 306 0.62 28.49 -24.20
C LYS A 306 -0.51 29.50 -24.01
N LYS A 307 -0.43 30.68 -24.61
CA LYS A 307 -1.44 31.73 -24.48
C LYS A 307 -2.79 31.38 -25.14
N SER A 308 -2.80 30.53 -26.17
CA SER A 308 -4.03 30.18 -26.89
C SER A 308 -4.93 29.15 -26.21
N LYS A 309 -4.38 28.35 -25.28
CA LYS A 309 -5.21 27.48 -24.40
C LYS A 309 -6.15 28.29 -23.48
N PHE A 310 -5.85 29.56 -23.25
CA PHE A 310 -6.65 30.46 -22.42
C PHE A 310 -7.85 31.09 -23.17
N ARG A 311 -8.02 30.85 -24.46
CA ARG A 311 -9.18 31.32 -25.26
C ARG A 311 -10.10 30.12 -25.52
N GLU A 312 -11.09 29.88 -24.63
CA GLU A 312 -12.25 29.09 -24.98
C GLU A 312 -13.02 29.75 -26.12
N PRO A 313 -13.41 29.01 -27.18
CA PRO A 313 -14.27 29.56 -28.22
C PRO A 313 -15.67 29.74 -27.59
N GLY A 314 -16.04 30.96 -27.25
CA GLY A 314 -17.39 31.31 -26.79
C GLY A 314 -17.48 32.20 -25.54
N GLY A 315 -16.37 32.53 -24.88
CA GLY A 315 -16.39 33.40 -23.69
C GLY A 315 -16.51 34.88 -24.05
N SER A 316 -17.64 35.49 -23.76
CA SER A 316 -17.93 36.92 -23.89
C SER A 316 -16.88 37.76 -23.13
N LYS A 317 -16.49 38.94 -23.70
CA LYS A 317 -15.57 39.90 -23.13
C LYS A 317 -15.87 40.38 -21.69
N LYS A 318 -17.09 40.13 -21.20
CA LYS A 318 -17.56 40.58 -19.89
C LYS A 318 -16.94 39.84 -18.69
N LYS A 319 -16.57 38.56 -18.84
CA LYS A 319 -15.97 37.76 -17.74
C LYS A 319 -14.51 38.09 -17.40
N LYS A 320 -13.83 38.91 -18.22
CA LYS A 320 -12.42 39.26 -18.03
C LYS A 320 -12.20 40.32 -16.93
N ASN A 321 -13.21 41.16 -16.68
CA ASN A 321 -13.11 42.21 -15.66
C ASN A 321 -13.45 41.72 -14.26
N ASP A 322 -14.33 40.71 -14.14
CA ASP A 322 -14.74 40.17 -12.84
C ASP A 322 -13.65 39.28 -12.19
N ALA A 323 -12.81 38.63 -12.99
CA ALA A 323 -11.69 37.81 -12.48
C ALA A 323 -10.52 38.65 -11.94
N VAL A 324 -10.35 39.87 -12.44
CA VAL A 324 -9.29 40.80 -11.97
C VAL A 324 -9.72 41.48 -10.68
N ALA A 325 -11.04 41.62 -10.44
CA ALA A 325 -11.58 42.23 -9.23
C ALA A 325 -11.58 41.28 -8.01
N ALA A 326 -11.47 39.95 -8.22
CA ALA A 326 -11.50 38.93 -7.16
C ALA A 326 -10.12 38.62 -6.53
N GLY A 327 -9.04 39.31 -6.91
CA GLY A 327 -7.74 39.22 -6.21
C GLY A 327 -7.03 37.86 -6.22
N THR A 328 -7.55 36.85 -6.89
CA THR A 328 -6.93 35.52 -7.02
C THR A 328 -6.12 35.43 -8.31
N GLY A 329 -5.05 36.18 -8.38
CA GLY A 329 -4.12 36.22 -9.51
C GLY A 329 -3.13 35.07 -9.52
N GLU A 330 -3.51 33.83 -9.41
CA GLU A 330 -2.69 32.71 -9.84
C GLU A 330 -2.67 32.66 -11.37
N VAL A 331 -1.58 33.15 -11.93
CA VAL A 331 -1.24 32.91 -13.35
C VAL A 331 -0.94 31.41 -13.46
N VAL A 332 -1.96 30.63 -13.79
CA VAL A 332 -1.79 29.22 -14.15
C VAL A 332 -0.88 29.18 -15.37
N LYS A 333 0.41 28.94 -15.15
CA LYS A 333 1.37 28.66 -16.22
C LYS A 333 0.91 27.41 -16.92
N THR A 334 0.19 27.53 -18.02
CA THR A 334 -0.19 26.41 -18.86
C THR A 334 1.08 25.81 -19.45
N GLU A 335 1.50 24.69 -18.88
CA GLU A 335 2.63 23.93 -19.40
C GLU A 335 2.26 23.29 -20.74
N LEU A 336 3.28 23.08 -21.59
CA LEU A 336 3.10 22.34 -22.83
C LEU A 336 2.75 20.89 -22.48
N VAL A 337 1.85 20.27 -23.26
CA VAL A 337 1.52 18.85 -23.08
C VAL A 337 2.77 18.04 -23.35
N GLU A 338 3.19 17.25 -22.39
CA GLU A 338 4.33 16.34 -22.54
C GLU A 338 3.99 15.21 -23.53
N ARG A 339 5.02 14.72 -24.21
CA ARG A 339 4.87 13.55 -25.08
C ARG A 339 4.43 12.35 -24.23
N PRO A 340 3.38 11.61 -24.63
CA PRO A 340 3.04 10.37 -23.96
C PRO A 340 4.24 9.42 -24.00
N ARG A 341 4.57 8.82 -22.85
CA ARG A 341 5.64 7.82 -22.79
C ARG A 341 5.16 6.55 -23.49
N GLU A 342 5.87 6.13 -24.51
CA GLU A 342 5.71 4.81 -25.11
C GLU A 342 6.65 3.85 -24.37
N TYR A 343 6.09 2.78 -23.81
CA TYR A 343 6.90 1.68 -23.29
C TYR A 343 7.41 0.88 -24.49
N VAL A 344 8.66 1.07 -24.85
CA VAL A 344 9.36 0.25 -25.82
C VAL A 344 10.17 -0.79 -25.04
N VAL A 345 9.74 -2.04 -25.09
CA VAL A 345 10.51 -3.15 -24.56
C VAL A 345 11.47 -3.61 -25.66
N THR A 346 12.75 -3.31 -25.50
CA THR A 346 13.79 -3.80 -26.38
C THR A 346 14.38 -5.08 -25.74
N LEU A 347 14.06 -6.22 -26.31
CA LEU A 347 14.65 -7.48 -25.90
C LEU A 347 15.96 -7.68 -26.66
N HIS A 348 17.08 -7.71 -25.94
CA HIS A 348 18.36 -8.12 -26.48
C HIS A 348 18.58 -9.57 -26.14
N PHE A 349 18.47 -10.43 -27.13
CA PHE A 349 18.89 -11.83 -27.00
C PHE A 349 20.41 -11.89 -27.20
N PRO A 350 21.18 -12.52 -26.30
CA PRO A 350 22.60 -12.76 -26.57
C PRO A 350 22.73 -13.62 -27.83
N GLU A 351 23.70 -13.28 -28.69
CA GLU A 351 24.01 -14.14 -29.84
C GLU A 351 24.36 -15.53 -29.35
N VAL A 352 23.59 -16.52 -29.79
CA VAL A 352 23.87 -17.91 -29.49
C VAL A 352 25.18 -18.27 -30.16
N GLN A 353 26.26 -18.39 -29.39
CA GLN A 353 27.49 -18.98 -29.89
C GLN A 353 27.17 -20.41 -30.33
N SER A 354 27.27 -20.68 -31.64
CA SER A 354 27.10 -22.02 -32.18
C SER A 354 28.17 -22.91 -31.54
N ILE A 355 27.77 -23.76 -30.62
CA ILE A 355 28.64 -24.83 -30.12
C ILE A 355 28.79 -25.81 -31.30
N LYS A 356 29.93 -25.78 -31.96
CA LYS A 356 30.28 -26.84 -32.89
C LYS A 356 30.45 -28.13 -32.09
N MET A 357 29.42 -28.95 -32.07
CA MET A 357 29.52 -30.33 -31.64
C MET A 357 30.10 -31.12 -32.80
N ASP A 358 31.38 -31.45 -32.70
CA ASP A 358 32.02 -32.35 -33.68
C ASP A 358 31.29 -33.70 -33.62
N GLY A 359 30.58 -34.04 -34.69
CA GLY A 359 30.16 -35.40 -35.00
C GLY A 359 28.73 -35.85 -34.66
N VAL A 360 27.82 -35.01 -34.26
CA VAL A 360 26.41 -35.39 -34.03
C VAL A 360 25.47 -34.59 -34.95
N PRO A 361 24.75 -35.20 -35.90
CA PRO A 361 23.73 -34.49 -36.67
C PRO A 361 22.55 -34.14 -35.77
N LEU A 362 22.25 -32.84 -35.60
CA LEU A 362 21.02 -32.37 -34.98
C LEU A 362 19.85 -32.71 -35.89
N LEU A 363 19.11 -33.75 -35.54
CA LEU A 363 17.75 -33.95 -36.01
C LEU A 363 16.84 -33.04 -35.15
N LEU A 364 16.42 -31.91 -35.73
CA LEU A 364 15.33 -31.13 -35.20
C LEU A 364 14.01 -31.85 -35.48
N PRO A 365 13.07 -31.90 -34.53
CA PRO A 365 11.74 -32.45 -34.75
C PRO A 365 10.89 -31.58 -35.67
#